data_d6d201ebfbe28b5ad1d84bf539c61899
#
_entry.id   d6d201ebfbe28b5ad1d84bf539c61899
#
_cell.length_a   1.000
_cell.length_b   1.000
_cell.length_c   1.000
_cell.angle_alpha   90.00
_cell.angle_beta   90.00
_cell.angle_gamma   90.00
#
_symmetry.space_group_name_H-M   'P 1'
#
loop_
_entity.id
_entity.type
_entity.pdbx_description
1 polymer ?
#
loop_
_entity_poly.entity_id
_entity_poly.type
_entity_poly.pdbx_seq_one_letter_code
_entity_poly.pdbx_strand_id
1 'polypeptide(L)'
;LADGKVLRVSGTQDTVIALVGKLVLPLCWVLFLMLIFSGVMASAISKKIMKPVNEIDLEHPEENQVYEELSPLLSKIHRQNREIQQQLELAKQQQEEFALITENMQEGLIVIDKYTMILSANSSAWNLFHVDKVCQGESVYCLDRAEDFRHAIEHVLSGEHAELVLKLNGNDIQLIANPVVRGAKTEGAVILLVDVTEKLERENLRREFSANVSHELKTPLTSISGFAEIIQGGFVKAEDIPKFAGRIYKESQRLLQLVEDVIQISQLDEEKMPYVWEPVDVYQVCKNAFESL
;
A
#
# COMPACT_ATOMS: atom_id res chain seq x y z
N LEU A 1 102.15 -53.17 -57.76
CA LEU A 1 102.09 -54.21 -56.73
C LEU A 1 103.34 -55.07 -56.70
N ALA A 2 104.44 -54.46 -56.79
CA ALA A 2 105.71 -55.13 -56.78
C ALA A 2 106.60 -54.84 -55.55
N ASP A 3 106.03 -54.44 -54.42
CA ASP A 3 106.79 -54.12 -53.26
C ASP A 3 106.07 -54.49 -51.92
N GLY A 4 105.45 -55.56 -51.81
CA GLY A 4 105.08 -56.24 -50.55
C GLY A 4 104.59 -55.35 -49.38
N LYS A 5 104.20 -54.10 -49.58
CA LYS A 5 103.70 -53.23 -48.53
C LYS A 5 102.17 -53.27 -48.49
N VAL A 6 101.60 -53.77 -47.43
CA VAL A 6 100.17 -53.76 -47.13
C VAL A 6 99.79 -52.46 -46.46
N LEU A 7 99.00 -51.64 -47.18
CA LEU A 7 98.39 -50.41 -46.55
C LEU A 7 97.16 -50.85 -45.77
N ARG A 8 97.20 -50.76 -44.47
CA ARG A 8 96.07 -50.99 -43.58
C ARG A 8 95.38 -49.65 -43.36
N VAL A 9 94.25 -49.41 -44.04
CA VAL A 9 93.39 -48.27 -43.75
C VAL A 9 92.42 -48.74 -42.64
N SER A 10 92.63 -48.29 -41.42
CA SER A 10 91.71 -48.49 -40.32
C SER A 10 90.86 -47.21 -40.15
N GLY A 11 89.68 -47.23 -40.67
CA GLY A 11 88.70 -46.22 -40.34
C GLY A 11 87.97 -46.63 -39.05
N THR A 12 87.95 -45.76 -38.06
CA THR A 12 87.10 -45.94 -36.89
C THR A 12 85.67 -45.64 -37.33
N GLN A 13 84.90 -46.71 -37.48
CA GLN A 13 83.50 -46.63 -37.73
C GLN A 13 82.82 -46.30 -36.39
N ASP A 14 82.48 -44.96 -36.15
CA ASP A 14 81.67 -44.62 -35.02
C ASP A 14 80.31 -45.36 -35.12
N THR A 15 80.06 -46.20 -34.15
CA THR A 15 78.76 -46.92 -34.09
C THR A 15 77.57 -45.93 -34.20
N VAL A 16 76.52 -46.26 -34.93
CA VAL A 16 75.34 -45.42 -35.13
C VAL A 16 74.83 -44.88 -33.80
N ILE A 17 75.01 -45.68 -32.72
CA ILE A 17 74.65 -45.28 -31.34
C ILE A 17 75.46 -44.09 -30.83
N ALA A 18 76.77 -44.05 -31.13
CA ALA A 18 77.64 -42.93 -30.75
C ALA A 18 77.39 -41.66 -31.51
N LEU A 19 77.00 -41.78 -32.78
CA LEU A 19 76.54 -40.66 -33.63
C LEU A 19 75.15 -40.09 -33.18
N VAL A 20 74.20 -40.97 -32.85
CA VAL A 20 72.93 -40.60 -32.29
C VAL A 20 73.09 -39.93 -30.93
N GLY A 21 73.95 -40.45 -30.06
CA GLY A 21 74.23 -39.84 -28.76
C GLY A 21 74.86 -38.45 -28.85
N LYS A 22 75.74 -38.19 -29.86
CA LYS A 22 76.28 -36.86 -30.12
C LYS A 22 75.23 -35.83 -30.61
N LEU A 23 74.12 -36.31 -31.26
CA LEU A 23 73.06 -35.47 -31.74
C LEU A 23 71.91 -35.27 -30.70
N VAL A 24 71.65 -36.30 -29.88
CA VAL A 24 70.59 -36.23 -28.86
C VAL A 24 70.91 -35.20 -27.78
N LEU A 25 72.13 -35.10 -27.32
CA LEU A 25 72.56 -34.17 -26.27
C LEU A 25 72.27 -32.67 -26.65
N PRO A 26 72.71 -32.16 -27.81
CA PRO A 26 72.43 -30.83 -28.23
C PRO A 26 70.87 -30.62 -28.51
N LEU A 27 70.19 -31.67 -29.03
CA LEU A 27 68.78 -31.60 -29.23
C LEU A 27 67.97 -31.42 -27.91
N CYS A 28 68.37 -32.19 -26.88
CA CYS A 28 67.83 -32.04 -25.53
C CYS A 28 68.05 -30.62 -24.95
N TRP A 29 69.21 -30.05 -25.16
CA TRP A 29 69.55 -28.70 -24.74
C TRP A 29 68.72 -27.66 -25.47
N VAL A 30 68.44 -27.80 -26.75
CA VAL A 30 67.62 -26.92 -27.54
C VAL A 30 66.14 -27.00 -27.05
N LEU A 31 65.65 -28.22 -26.83
CA LEU A 31 64.26 -28.41 -26.27
C LEU A 31 64.18 -27.83 -24.86
N PHE A 32 65.15 -27.98 -24.02
CA PHE A 32 65.19 -27.42 -22.67
C PHE A 32 65.21 -25.87 -22.71
N LEU A 33 65.97 -25.25 -23.57
CA LEU A 33 66.00 -23.83 -23.78
C LEU A 33 64.66 -23.29 -24.34
N MET A 34 64.05 -24.04 -25.28
CA MET A 34 62.70 -23.70 -25.78
C MET A 34 61.64 -23.76 -24.68
N LEU A 35 61.68 -24.72 -23.79
CA LEU A 35 60.78 -24.87 -22.66
C LEU A 35 60.92 -23.68 -21.67
N ILE A 36 62.18 -23.33 -21.34
CA ILE A 36 62.43 -22.16 -20.51
C ILE A 36 61.98 -20.89 -21.18
N PHE A 37 62.27 -20.70 -22.45
CA PHE A 37 61.85 -19.53 -23.20
C PHE A 37 60.31 -19.43 -23.28
N SER A 38 59.63 -20.55 -23.53
CA SER A 38 58.15 -20.63 -23.54
C SER A 38 57.58 -20.29 -22.17
N GLY A 39 58.17 -20.81 -21.09
CA GLY A 39 57.73 -20.50 -19.73
C GLY A 39 57.92 -19.02 -19.34
N VAL A 40 59.05 -18.44 -19.70
CA VAL A 40 59.31 -17.01 -19.49
C VAL A 40 58.35 -16.12 -20.32
N MET A 41 58.15 -16.47 -21.59
CA MET A 41 57.20 -15.76 -22.46
C MET A 41 55.77 -15.89 -21.96
N ALA A 42 55.34 -17.08 -21.59
CA ALA A 42 54.00 -17.29 -21.02
C ALA A 42 53.79 -16.47 -19.73
N SER A 43 54.79 -16.48 -18.84
CA SER A 43 54.77 -15.68 -17.61
C SER A 43 54.74 -14.18 -17.87
N ALA A 44 55.56 -13.72 -18.84
CA ALA A 44 55.59 -12.30 -19.23
C ALA A 44 54.25 -11.83 -19.85
N ILE A 45 53.67 -12.65 -20.74
CA ILE A 45 52.39 -12.38 -21.36
C ILE A 45 51.25 -12.41 -20.31
N SER A 46 51.26 -13.43 -19.44
CA SER A 46 50.29 -13.54 -18.36
C SER A 46 50.30 -12.31 -17.44
N LYS A 47 51.50 -11.93 -16.98
CA LYS A 47 51.64 -10.73 -16.13
C LYS A 47 51.26 -9.44 -16.85
N LYS A 48 51.59 -9.31 -18.12
CA LYS A 48 51.32 -8.08 -18.89
C LYS A 48 49.86 -7.92 -19.29
N ILE A 49 49.12 -9.02 -19.51
CA ILE A 49 47.72 -9.00 -19.94
C ILE A 49 46.78 -9.18 -18.75
N MET A 50 47.04 -10.18 -17.88
CA MET A 50 46.09 -10.53 -16.81
C MET A 50 46.15 -9.57 -15.62
N LYS A 51 47.33 -9.01 -15.31
CA LYS A 51 47.47 -8.11 -14.16
C LYS A 51 46.61 -6.84 -14.32
N PRO A 52 46.63 -6.10 -15.43
CA PRO A 52 45.78 -4.95 -15.64
C PRO A 52 44.29 -5.28 -15.71
N VAL A 53 43.92 -6.48 -16.20
CA VAL A 53 42.52 -6.92 -16.23
C VAL A 53 42.00 -7.23 -14.85
N ASN A 54 42.81 -7.79 -13.96
CA ASN A 54 42.44 -8.07 -12.58
C ASN A 54 42.43 -6.82 -11.67
N GLU A 55 43.15 -5.77 -12.06
CA GLU A 55 43.24 -4.50 -11.32
C GLU A 55 42.24 -3.47 -11.81
N ILE A 56 41.32 -3.84 -12.74
CA ILE A 56 40.23 -2.96 -13.18
C ILE A 56 39.30 -2.68 -12.00
N ASP A 57 39.25 -1.42 -11.57
CA ASP A 57 38.24 -0.95 -10.64
C ASP A 57 36.95 -0.67 -11.42
N LEU A 58 35.93 -1.48 -11.15
CA LEU A 58 34.62 -1.34 -11.77
C LEU A 58 33.78 -0.23 -11.14
N GLU A 59 34.18 0.25 -9.95
CA GLU A 59 33.49 1.35 -9.27
C GLU A 59 33.98 2.72 -9.79
N HIS A 60 35.30 2.80 -10.12
CA HIS A 60 35.92 4.03 -10.65
C HIS A 60 36.57 3.78 -12.01
N PRO A 61 35.79 3.52 -13.06
CA PRO A 61 36.33 3.11 -14.35
C PRO A 61 37.13 4.21 -15.08
N GLU A 62 36.97 5.49 -14.68
CA GLU A 62 37.69 6.63 -15.26
C GLU A 62 39.18 6.71 -14.82
N GLU A 63 39.53 6.06 -13.71
CA GLU A 63 40.90 6.05 -13.16
C GLU A 63 41.72 4.92 -13.72
N ASN A 64 41.13 4.00 -14.48
CA ASN A 64 41.82 2.86 -15.04
C ASN A 64 42.64 3.24 -16.26
N GLN A 65 43.99 3.11 -16.19
CA GLN A 65 44.87 3.16 -17.37
C GLN A 65 44.75 1.85 -18.14
N VAL A 66 43.70 1.72 -18.97
CA VAL A 66 43.40 0.47 -19.68
C VAL A 66 43.73 0.58 -21.15
N TYR A 67 44.04 -0.55 -21.77
CA TYR A 67 44.25 -0.67 -23.20
C TYR A 67 43.10 -0.12 -24.03
N GLU A 68 43.39 0.59 -25.12
CA GLU A 68 42.35 1.18 -26.02
C GLU A 68 41.33 0.14 -26.47
N GLU A 69 41.71 -1.14 -26.59
CA GLU A 69 40.80 -2.22 -27.00
C GLU A 69 39.72 -2.56 -25.97
N LEU A 70 39.92 -2.27 -24.68
CA LEU A 70 38.92 -2.52 -23.61
C LEU A 70 38.03 -1.31 -23.35
N SER A 71 38.38 -0.15 -23.87
CA SER A 71 37.61 1.10 -23.71
C SER A 71 36.13 0.98 -24.11
N PRO A 72 35.75 0.31 -25.23
CA PRO A 72 34.32 0.16 -25.59
C PRO A 72 33.54 -0.72 -24.61
N LEU A 73 34.19 -1.73 -24.03
CA LEU A 73 33.59 -2.63 -23.03
C LEU A 73 33.34 -1.88 -21.73
N LEU A 74 34.35 -1.17 -21.24
CA LEU A 74 34.26 -0.35 -20.02
C LEU A 74 33.19 0.73 -20.15
N SER A 75 33.12 1.42 -21.29
CA SER A 75 32.08 2.42 -21.55
C SER A 75 30.70 1.81 -21.53
N LYS A 76 30.53 0.57 -22.03
CA LYS A 76 29.24 -0.13 -21.99
C LYS A 76 28.87 -0.53 -20.54
N ILE A 77 29.83 -1.05 -19.76
CA ILE A 77 29.62 -1.39 -18.35
C ILE A 77 29.24 -0.13 -17.55
N HIS A 78 29.99 0.97 -17.76
CA HIS A 78 29.72 2.24 -17.09
C HIS A 78 28.31 2.77 -17.40
N ARG A 79 27.89 2.69 -18.66
CA ARG A 79 26.53 3.07 -19.05
C ARG A 79 25.47 2.19 -18.37
N GLN A 80 25.69 0.87 -18.36
CA GLN A 80 24.75 -0.05 -17.69
C GLN A 80 24.69 0.18 -16.16
N ASN A 81 25.82 0.41 -15.51
CA ASN A 81 25.84 0.75 -14.08
C ASN A 81 25.08 2.06 -13.81
N ARG A 82 25.28 3.08 -14.64
CA ARG A 82 24.55 4.33 -14.52
C ARG A 82 23.04 4.14 -14.72
N GLU A 83 22.62 3.35 -15.71
CA GLU A 83 21.21 3.02 -15.93
C GLU A 83 20.61 2.27 -14.73
N ILE A 84 21.34 1.31 -14.17
CA ILE A 84 20.92 0.56 -12.97
C ILE A 84 20.78 1.51 -11.76
N GLN A 85 21.78 2.38 -11.54
CA GLN A 85 21.72 3.34 -10.45
C GLN A 85 20.55 4.31 -10.60
N GLN A 86 20.28 4.79 -11.81
CA GLN A 86 19.11 5.65 -12.08
C GLN A 86 17.79 4.92 -11.82
N GLN A 87 17.68 3.65 -12.24
CA GLN A 87 16.48 2.85 -11.99
C GLN A 87 16.29 2.58 -10.49
N LEU A 88 17.37 2.29 -9.77
CA LEU A 88 17.34 2.08 -8.33
C LEU A 88 16.89 3.35 -7.59
N GLU A 89 17.44 4.49 -7.95
CA GLU A 89 17.07 5.79 -7.37
C GLU A 89 15.61 6.13 -7.64
N LEU A 90 15.15 5.93 -8.88
CA LEU A 90 13.75 6.15 -9.25
C LEU A 90 12.80 5.21 -8.47
N ALA A 91 13.16 3.93 -8.35
CA ALA A 91 12.37 2.97 -7.59
C ALA A 91 12.31 3.34 -6.09
N LYS A 92 13.43 3.83 -5.53
CA LYS A 92 13.50 4.30 -4.16
C LYS A 92 12.64 5.55 -3.95
N GLN A 93 12.71 6.51 -4.86
CA GLN A 93 11.84 7.70 -4.80
C GLN A 93 10.36 7.33 -4.86
N GLN A 94 9.96 6.41 -5.74
CA GLN A 94 8.58 5.93 -5.82
C GLN A 94 8.13 5.24 -4.54
N GLN A 95 9.01 4.45 -3.92
CA GLN A 95 8.73 3.80 -2.64
C GLN A 95 8.57 4.81 -1.51
N GLU A 96 9.46 5.82 -1.44
CA GLU A 96 9.39 6.90 -0.45
C GLU A 96 8.11 7.74 -0.63
N GLU A 97 7.75 8.08 -1.88
CA GLU A 97 6.51 8.81 -2.19
C GLU A 97 5.27 8.02 -1.78
N PHE A 98 5.23 6.73 -2.10
CA PHE A 98 4.14 5.85 -1.68
C PHE A 98 4.04 5.77 -0.14
N ALA A 99 5.17 5.61 0.55
CA ALA A 99 5.21 5.59 2.00
C ALA A 99 4.72 6.91 2.60
N LEU A 100 5.13 8.06 2.06
CA LEU A 100 4.67 9.38 2.51
C LEU A 100 3.16 9.55 2.33
N ILE A 101 2.60 9.12 1.21
CA ILE A 101 1.15 9.19 0.96
C ILE A 101 0.41 8.34 1.99
N THR A 102 0.79 7.07 2.15
CA THR A 102 0.11 6.14 3.04
C THR A 102 0.23 6.53 4.51
N GLU A 103 1.39 7.05 4.95
CA GLU A 103 1.60 7.49 6.33
C GLU A 103 0.82 8.76 6.69
N ASN A 104 0.48 9.62 5.71
CA ASN A 104 -0.30 10.83 5.93
C ASN A 104 -1.80 10.66 5.70
N MET A 105 -2.28 9.47 5.33
CA MET A 105 -3.71 9.18 5.24
C MET A 105 -4.33 9.13 6.63
N GLN A 106 -5.58 9.60 6.74
CA GLN A 106 -6.38 9.45 7.95
C GLN A 106 -6.93 8.04 8.11
N GLU A 107 -7.18 7.38 6.98
CA GLU A 107 -7.63 6.00 6.93
C GLU A 107 -6.50 5.04 7.30
N GLY A 108 -6.83 4.00 8.04
CA GLY A 108 -5.89 2.91 8.32
C GLY A 108 -5.73 2.02 7.09
N LEU A 109 -4.49 1.75 6.71
CA LEU A 109 -4.16 0.83 5.62
C LEU A 109 -3.31 -0.31 6.15
N ILE A 110 -3.74 -1.55 5.89
CA ILE A 110 -3.01 -2.77 6.26
C ILE A 110 -2.91 -3.66 5.01
N VAL A 111 -1.73 -4.18 4.76
CA VAL A 111 -1.47 -5.17 3.71
C VAL A 111 -1.02 -6.46 4.36
N ILE A 112 -1.70 -7.55 4.04
CA ILE A 112 -1.38 -8.89 4.55
C ILE A 112 -1.05 -9.86 3.41
N ASP A 113 -0.26 -10.87 3.72
CA ASP A 113 -0.01 -11.99 2.82
C ASP A 113 -1.10 -13.08 2.95
N LYS A 114 -0.98 -14.12 2.13
CA LYS A 114 -1.88 -15.29 2.17
C LYS A 114 -1.82 -16.10 3.47
N TYR A 115 -0.82 -15.88 4.30
CA TYR A 115 -0.65 -16.53 5.61
C TYR A 115 -1.10 -15.63 6.76
N THR A 116 -1.82 -14.55 6.45
CA THR A 116 -2.30 -13.55 7.39
C THR A 116 -1.22 -12.67 8.03
N MET A 117 0.04 -12.75 7.54
CA MET A 117 1.13 -11.94 8.10
C MET A 117 1.04 -10.50 7.60
N ILE A 118 1.21 -9.54 8.51
CA ILE A 118 1.19 -8.11 8.18
C ILE A 118 2.48 -7.75 7.44
N LEU A 119 2.37 -7.45 6.14
CA LEU A 119 3.47 -7.00 5.30
C LEU A 119 3.75 -5.51 5.52
N SER A 120 2.71 -4.70 5.61
CA SER A 120 2.79 -3.26 5.82
C SER A 120 1.52 -2.75 6.47
N ALA A 121 1.65 -1.72 7.30
CA ALA A 121 0.55 -0.95 7.83
C ALA A 121 1.01 0.48 8.09
N ASN A 122 0.11 1.46 7.87
CA ASN A 122 0.40 2.86 8.13
C ASN A 122 0.15 3.24 9.61
N SER A 123 0.59 4.42 9.99
CA SER A 123 0.46 4.92 11.37
C SER A 123 -1.01 5.03 11.81
N SER A 124 -1.92 5.37 10.90
CA SER A 124 -3.36 5.47 11.20
C SER A 124 -3.96 4.12 11.57
N ALA A 125 -3.55 3.02 10.89
CA ALA A 125 -4.01 1.68 11.24
C ALA A 125 -3.59 1.28 12.67
N TRP A 126 -2.35 1.54 13.05
CA TRP A 126 -1.87 1.27 14.41
C TRP A 126 -2.63 2.07 15.47
N ASN A 127 -2.89 3.35 15.17
CA ASN A 127 -3.62 4.23 16.07
C ASN A 127 -5.08 3.78 16.29
N LEU A 128 -5.77 3.34 15.22
CA LEU A 128 -7.16 2.87 15.31
C LEU A 128 -7.29 1.62 16.20
N PHE A 129 -6.33 0.69 16.11
CA PHE A 129 -6.31 -0.50 16.96
C PHE A 129 -5.66 -0.27 18.33
N HIS A 130 -5.05 0.91 18.58
CA HIS A 130 -4.28 1.19 19.79
C HIS A 130 -3.16 0.17 20.05
N VAL A 131 -2.51 -0.27 19.00
CA VAL A 131 -1.42 -1.24 19.04
C VAL A 131 -0.14 -0.57 18.55
N ASP A 132 0.97 -0.84 19.23
CA ASP A 132 2.29 -0.37 18.79
C ASP A 132 2.72 -1.10 17.50
N LYS A 133 3.64 -0.48 16.72
CA LYS A 133 4.24 -1.05 15.48
C LYS A 133 4.88 -2.44 15.64
N VAL A 134 4.87 -3.01 16.82
CA VAL A 134 5.46 -4.32 17.18
C VAL A 134 4.80 -5.47 16.40
N CYS A 135 3.56 -5.30 15.92
CA CYS A 135 2.84 -6.35 15.19
C CYS A 135 3.22 -6.46 13.69
N GLN A 136 4.13 -5.64 13.18
CA GLN A 136 4.60 -5.79 11.80
C GLN A 136 5.40 -7.10 11.65
N GLY A 137 5.02 -7.93 10.69
CA GLY A 137 5.58 -9.28 10.52
C GLY A 137 4.92 -10.34 11.41
N GLU A 138 3.89 -10.00 12.18
CA GLU A 138 3.03 -10.95 12.89
C GLU A 138 1.70 -11.17 12.16
N SER A 139 0.90 -12.12 12.64
CA SER A 139 -0.43 -12.37 12.07
C SER A 139 -1.37 -11.21 12.37
N VAL A 140 -2.22 -10.82 11.40
CA VAL A 140 -3.21 -9.74 11.52
C VAL A 140 -4.17 -9.96 12.71
N TYR A 141 -4.32 -11.19 13.18
CA TYR A 141 -5.12 -11.51 14.37
C TYR A 141 -4.52 -11.02 15.68
N CYS A 142 -3.30 -10.43 15.67
CA CYS A 142 -2.79 -9.70 16.83
C CYS A 142 -3.54 -8.38 17.07
N LEU A 143 -4.17 -7.81 16.03
CA LEU A 143 -4.89 -6.55 16.08
C LEU A 143 -6.26 -6.70 16.71
N ASP A 144 -7.01 -7.70 16.29
CA ASP A 144 -8.34 -8.03 16.82
C ASP A 144 -8.57 -9.54 16.71
N ARG A 145 -9.18 -10.10 17.77
CA ARG A 145 -9.53 -11.52 17.88
C ARG A 145 -11.04 -11.77 17.77
N ALA A 146 -11.83 -10.72 17.49
CA ALA A 146 -13.26 -10.85 17.30
C ALA A 146 -13.57 -11.83 16.17
N GLU A 147 -14.65 -12.57 16.30
CA GLU A 147 -15.07 -13.59 15.34
C GLU A 147 -15.40 -12.93 13.98
N ASP A 148 -16.07 -11.79 14.00
CA ASP A 148 -16.42 -11.03 12.78
C ASP A 148 -15.17 -10.58 12.01
N PHE A 149 -14.15 -10.09 12.72
CA PHE A 149 -12.87 -9.72 12.12
C PHE A 149 -12.19 -10.93 11.48
N ARG A 150 -12.16 -12.08 12.18
CA ARG A 150 -11.57 -13.30 11.64
C ARG A 150 -12.27 -13.76 10.37
N HIS A 151 -13.61 -13.82 10.40
CA HIS A 151 -14.42 -14.21 9.24
C HIS A 151 -14.17 -13.31 8.04
N ALA A 152 -14.04 -11.99 8.24
CA ALA A 152 -13.72 -11.07 7.15
C ALA A 152 -12.35 -11.35 6.53
N ILE A 153 -11.33 -11.63 7.35
CA ILE A 153 -9.99 -11.99 6.87
C ILE A 153 -10.00 -13.33 6.10
N GLU A 154 -10.67 -14.36 6.63
CA GLU A 154 -10.80 -15.64 5.95
C GLU A 154 -11.55 -15.50 4.62
N HIS A 155 -12.62 -14.70 4.59
CA HIS A 155 -13.43 -14.45 3.41
C HIS A 155 -12.62 -13.73 2.32
N VAL A 156 -11.85 -12.68 2.67
CA VAL A 156 -11.05 -11.97 1.67
C VAL A 156 -9.90 -12.83 1.14
N LEU A 157 -9.30 -13.69 1.95
CA LEU A 157 -8.25 -14.60 1.51
C LEU A 157 -8.80 -15.74 0.63
N SER A 158 -10.09 -16.03 0.70
CA SER A 158 -10.75 -16.95 -0.28
C SER A 158 -10.92 -16.33 -1.66
N GLY A 159 -10.67 -15.02 -1.80
CA GLY A 159 -10.71 -14.27 -3.06
C GLY A 159 -11.96 -13.41 -3.24
N GLU A 160 -12.75 -13.24 -2.20
CA GLU A 160 -13.96 -12.42 -2.20
C GLU A 160 -13.76 -11.12 -1.41
N HIS A 161 -14.51 -10.10 -1.75
CA HIS A 161 -14.53 -8.82 -1.03
C HIS A 161 -15.23 -8.98 0.32
N ALA A 162 -14.68 -8.37 1.37
CA ALA A 162 -15.29 -8.33 2.69
C ALA A 162 -15.45 -6.89 3.19
N GLU A 163 -16.62 -6.59 3.74
CA GLU A 163 -16.94 -5.29 4.32
C GLU A 163 -17.75 -5.48 5.60
N LEU A 164 -17.33 -4.82 6.68
CA LEU A 164 -18.05 -4.83 7.95
C LEU A 164 -17.72 -3.58 8.77
N VAL A 165 -18.55 -3.28 9.77
CA VAL A 165 -18.31 -2.21 10.73
C VAL A 165 -17.92 -2.84 12.07
N LEU A 166 -16.73 -2.47 12.55
CA LEU A 166 -16.19 -2.89 13.84
C LEU A 166 -16.34 -1.78 14.87
N LYS A 167 -16.59 -2.13 16.12
CA LYS A 167 -16.50 -1.17 17.22
C LYS A 167 -15.14 -1.25 17.88
N LEU A 168 -14.29 -0.27 17.57
CA LEU A 168 -12.95 -0.17 18.12
C LEU A 168 -12.86 1.05 19.04
N ASN A 169 -12.58 0.83 20.31
CA ASN A 169 -12.36 1.91 21.31
C ASN A 169 -13.50 2.93 21.41
N GLY A 170 -14.73 2.53 21.13
CA GLY A 170 -15.92 3.40 21.15
C GLY A 170 -16.24 4.04 19.82
N ASN A 171 -15.40 3.90 18.81
CA ASN A 171 -15.62 4.39 17.44
C ASN A 171 -16.17 3.26 16.55
N ASP A 172 -16.98 3.63 15.57
CA ASP A 172 -17.47 2.75 14.52
C ASP A 172 -16.50 2.80 13.33
N ILE A 173 -15.72 1.74 13.12
CA ILE A 173 -14.70 1.65 12.07
C ILE A 173 -15.18 0.72 10.97
N GLN A 174 -15.36 1.25 9.78
CA GLN A 174 -15.67 0.47 8.58
C GLN A 174 -14.38 -0.20 8.08
N LEU A 175 -14.36 -1.52 8.09
CA LEU A 175 -13.31 -2.35 7.52
C LEU A 175 -13.73 -2.75 6.12
N ILE A 176 -12.89 -2.46 5.14
CA ILE A 176 -13.05 -2.83 3.72
C ILE A 176 -11.84 -3.65 3.32
N ALA A 177 -12.02 -4.94 3.08
CA ALA A 177 -10.93 -5.84 2.70
C ALA A 177 -11.08 -6.34 1.27
N ASN A 178 -10.04 -6.12 0.46
CA ASN A 178 -9.98 -6.52 -0.93
C ASN A 178 -8.86 -7.53 -1.16
N PRO A 179 -9.11 -8.64 -1.87
CA PRO A 179 -8.09 -9.63 -2.18
C PRO A 179 -7.08 -9.09 -3.19
N VAL A 180 -5.81 -9.39 -2.97
CA VAL A 180 -4.74 -9.18 -3.95
C VAL A 180 -4.55 -10.45 -4.74
N VAL A 181 -4.98 -10.44 -6.00
CA VAL A 181 -4.99 -11.63 -6.86
C VAL A 181 -3.91 -11.52 -7.93
N ARG A 182 -3.10 -12.57 -8.07
CA ARG A 182 -2.14 -12.72 -9.17
C ARG A 182 -2.48 -13.98 -9.97
N GLY A 183 -3.02 -13.80 -11.18
CA GLY A 183 -3.57 -14.89 -11.97
C GLY A 183 -4.85 -15.45 -11.33
N ALA A 184 -4.84 -16.75 -10.98
CA ALA A 184 -5.97 -17.41 -10.32
C ALA A 184 -5.76 -17.66 -8.81
N LYS A 185 -4.72 -17.06 -8.21
CA LYS A 185 -4.38 -17.28 -6.79
C LYS A 185 -4.44 -15.97 -6.02
N THR A 186 -5.04 -16.00 -4.84
CA THR A 186 -4.98 -14.92 -3.87
C THR A 186 -3.61 -14.95 -3.19
N GLU A 187 -2.85 -13.84 -3.30
CA GLU A 187 -1.52 -13.70 -2.72
C GLU A 187 -1.55 -12.97 -1.36
N GLY A 188 -2.67 -12.31 -1.06
CA GLY A 188 -2.87 -11.57 0.17
C GLY A 188 -4.12 -10.72 0.10
N ALA A 189 -4.20 -9.71 0.96
CA ALA A 189 -5.29 -8.74 0.98
C ALA A 189 -4.81 -7.35 1.36
N VAL A 190 -5.56 -6.35 0.89
CA VAL A 190 -5.46 -4.96 1.35
C VAL A 190 -6.70 -4.65 2.16
N ILE A 191 -6.49 -4.16 3.38
CA ILE A 191 -7.53 -3.81 4.34
C ILE A 191 -7.48 -2.30 4.54
N LEU A 192 -8.59 -1.64 4.29
CA LEU A 192 -8.81 -0.23 4.56
C LEU A 192 -9.72 -0.08 5.78
N LEU A 193 -9.35 0.81 6.69
CA LEU A 193 -10.08 1.13 7.91
C LEU A 193 -10.49 2.59 7.87
N VAL A 194 -11.79 2.85 7.90
CA VAL A 194 -12.35 4.19 7.83
C VAL A 194 -13.18 4.46 9.07
N ASP A 195 -12.87 5.54 9.79
CA ASP A 195 -13.72 5.98 10.90
C ASP A 195 -15.03 6.57 10.32
N VAL A 196 -16.13 5.89 10.61
CA VAL A 196 -17.47 6.27 10.15
C VAL A 196 -18.39 6.69 11.31
N THR A 197 -17.82 6.89 12.50
CA THR A 197 -18.58 7.22 13.72
C THR A 197 -19.47 8.42 13.50
N GLU A 198 -18.92 9.54 13.08
CA GLU A 198 -19.67 10.78 12.85
C GLU A 198 -20.72 10.63 11.72
N LYS A 199 -20.41 9.84 10.70
CA LYS A 199 -21.35 9.56 9.60
C LYS A 199 -22.54 8.74 10.10
N LEU A 200 -22.28 7.67 10.86
CA LEU A 200 -23.34 6.81 11.40
C LEU A 200 -24.19 7.54 12.46
N GLU A 201 -23.56 8.35 13.31
CA GLU A 201 -24.27 9.19 14.27
C GLU A 201 -25.22 10.16 13.55
N ARG A 202 -24.75 10.87 12.52
CA ARG A 202 -25.60 11.77 11.71
C ARG A 202 -26.74 11.02 11.01
N GLU A 203 -26.47 9.84 10.46
CA GLU A 203 -27.52 9.01 9.84
C GLU A 203 -28.56 8.53 10.86
N ASN A 204 -28.13 8.14 12.05
CA ASN A 204 -29.02 7.72 13.12
C ASN A 204 -29.89 8.89 13.62
N LEU A 205 -29.28 10.06 13.86
CA LEU A 205 -30.01 11.26 14.24
C LEU A 205 -31.06 11.65 13.15
N ARG A 206 -30.70 11.55 11.89
CA ARG A 206 -31.65 11.82 10.78
C ARG A 206 -32.79 10.81 10.73
N ARG A 207 -32.51 9.52 11.00
CA ARG A 207 -33.56 8.49 11.06
C ARG A 207 -34.52 8.74 12.24
N GLU A 208 -33.95 9.02 13.42
CA GLU A 208 -34.70 9.33 14.64
C GLU A 208 -35.53 10.58 14.44
N PHE A 209 -34.98 11.66 13.89
CA PHE A 209 -35.69 12.87 13.56
C PHE A 209 -36.89 12.58 12.63
N SER A 210 -36.68 11.83 11.53
CA SER A 210 -37.77 11.50 10.58
C SER A 210 -38.86 10.66 11.24
N ALA A 211 -38.50 9.72 12.11
CA ALA A 211 -39.45 8.90 12.85
C ALA A 211 -40.27 9.75 13.84
N ASN A 212 -39.60 10.62 14.59
CA ASN A 212 -40.24 11.50 15.59
C ASN A 212 -41.19 12.49 14.90
N VAL A 213 -40.78 13.17 13.82
CA VAL A 213 -41.65 14.06 13.03
C VAL A 213 -42.88 13.30 12.52
N SER A 214 -42.68 12.10 11.97
CA SER A 214 -43.82 11.30 11.48
C SER A 214 -44.81 10.95 12.57
N HIS A 215 -44.34 10.62 13.76
CA HIS A 215 -45.17 10.31 14.92
C HIS A 215 -45.91 11.54 15.44
N GLU A 216 -45.20 12.66 15.59
CA GLU A 216 -45.79 13.93 16.05
C GLU A 216 -46.82 14.54 15.06
N LEU A 217 -46.68 14.31 13.75
CA LEU A 217 -47.68 14.69 12.73
C LEU A 217 -48.89 13.76 12.75
N LYS A 218 -48.72 12.46 12.98
CA LYS A 218 -49.79 11.47 12.93
C LYS A 218 -50.82 11.68 14.05
N THR A 219 -50.34 12.06 15.23
CA THR A 219 -51.23 12.23 16.43
C THR A 219 -52.29 13.28 16.23
N PRO A 220 -51.99 14.57 15.91
CA PRO A 220 -53.03 15.58 15.68
C PRO A 220 -53.88 15.25 14.46
N LEU A 221 -53.30 14.68 13.39
CA LEU A 221 -54.04 14.27 12.20
C LEU A 221 -55.11 13.22 12.51
N THR A 222 -54.77 12.22 13.33
CA THR A 222 -55.69 11.17 13.79
C THR A 222 -56.82 11.78 14.64
N SER A 223 -56.51 12.76 15.52
CA SER A 223 -57.50 13.47 16.33
C SER A 223 -58.46 14.29 15.48
N ILE A 224 -57.92 15.04 14.49
CA ILE A 224 -58.73 15.82 13.53
C ILE A 224 -59.70 14.90 12.78
N SER A 225 -59.16 13.80 12.20
CA SER A 225 -59.95 12.83 11.44
C SER A 225 -61.02 12.19 12.32
N GLY A 226 -60.71 11.78 13.54
CA GLY A 226 -61.65 11.19 14.47
C GLY A 226 -62.80 12.16 14.88
N PHE A 227 -62.47 13.41 15.21
CA PHE A 227 -63.46 14.39 15.50
C PHE A 227 -64.35 14.72 14.29
N ALA A 228 -63.81 14.83 13.10
CA ALA A 228 -64.53 15.06 11.86
C ALA A 228 -65.42 13.86 11.54
N GLU A 229 -65.02 12.64 11.69
CA GLU A 229 -65.84 11.44 11.48
C GLU A 229 -66.98 11.34 12.43
N ILE A 230 -66.84 11.66 13.71
CA ILE A 230 -67.85 11.67 14.71
C ILE A 230 -68.95 12.75 14.37
N ILE A 231 -68.54 13.94 13.90
CA ILE A 231 -69.45 14.98 13.44
C ILE A 231 -70.21 14.51 12.19
N GLN A 232 -69.48 13.99 11.19
CA GLN A 232 -70.04 13.53 9.92
C GLN A 232 -71.04 12.37 10.12
N GLY A 233 -70.77 11.47 11.01
CA GLY A 233 -71.57 10.30 11.34
C GLY A 233 -72.85 10.65 12.14
N GLY A 234 -73.03 11.92 12.54
CA GLY A 234 -74.20 12.38 13.29
C GLY A 234 -74.21 11.88 14.76
N PHE A 235 -73.04 11.44 15.27
CA PHE A 235 -72.92 10.96 16.67
C PHE A 235 -72.81 12.10 17.70
N VAL A 236 -72.78 13.37 17.24
CA VAL A 236 -72.65 14.56 18.08
C VAL A 236 -73.96 15.32 18.06
N LYS A 237 -74.45 15.73 19.26
CA LYS A 237 -75.62 16.65 19.36
C LYS A 237 -75.28 18.00 18.72
N ALA A 238 -76.29 18.65 18.11
CA ALA A 238 -76.10 19.95 17.44
C ALA A 238 -75.48 21.04 18.34
N GLU A 239 -75.70 20.98 19.62
CA GLU A 239 -75.16 21.88 20.66
C GLU A 239 -73.67 21.69 20.90
N ASP A 240 -73.17 20.50 20.66
CA ASP A 240 -71.70 20.10 20.88
C ASP A 240 -70.88 20.28 19.62
N ILE A 241 -71.44 20.40 18.43
CA ILE A 241 -70.74 20.59 17.17
C ILE A 241 -69.68 21.70 17.23
N PRO A 242 -69.95 22.93 17.76
CA PRO A 242 -68.93 23.97 17.87
C PRO A 242 -67.78 23.62 18.73
N LYS A 243 -67.94 22.80 19.77
CA LYS A 243 -66.87 22.29 20.66
C LYS A 243 -65.93 21.35 19.94
N PHE A 244 -66.49 20.41 19.16
CA PHE A 244 -65.68 19.48 18.36
C PHE A 244 -64.94 20.20 17.21
N ALA A 245 -65.61 21.14 16.53
CA ALA A 245 -65.01 22.00 15.53
C ALA A 245 -63.81 22.83 16.11
N GLY A 246 -63.99 23.36 17.33
CA GLY A 246 -62.91 24.06 18.05
C GLY A 246 -61.73 23.18 18.37
N ARG A 247 -61.97 21.89 18.66
CA ARG A 247 -60.84 20.91 18.85
C ARG A 247 -60.13 20.66 17.54
N ILE A 248 -60.85 20.44 16.45
CA ILE A 248 -60.24 20.27 15.11
C ILE A 248 -59.38 21.49 14.75
N TYR A 249 -59.90 22.68 14.97
CA TYR A 249 -59.13 23.91 14.71
C TYR A 249 -57.89 24.01 15.52
N LYS A 250 -57.95 23.71 16.83
CA LYS A 250 -56.78 23.73 17.71
C LYS A 250 -55.68 22.73 17.28
N GLU A 251 -56.09 21.48 16.95
CA GLU A 251 -55.13 20.49 16.46
C GLU A 251 -54.55 20.84 15.09
N SER A 252 -55.35 21.51 14.22
CA SER A 252 -54.85 22.01 12.94
C SER A 252 -53.80 23.12 13.09
N GLN A 253 -54.02 24.07 14.04
CA GLN A 253 -53.03 25.11 14.35
C GLN A 253 -51.72 24.51 14.90
N ARG A 254 -51.84 23.50 15.78
CA ARG A 254 -50.68 22.79 16.31
C ARG A 254 -49.90 22.09 15.18
N LEU A 255 -50.63 21.48 14.21
CA LEU A 255 -50.01 20.81 13.08
C LEU A 255 -49.25 21.81 12.17
N LEU A 256 -49.84 22.99 11.91
CA LEU A 256 -49.19 24.04 11.14
C LEU A 256 -47.88 24.50 11.80
N GLN A 257 -47.94 24.76 13.11
CA GLN A 257 -46.76 25.16 13.86
C GLN A 257 -45.63 24.10 13.77
N LEU A 258 -45.97 22.81 13.92
CA LEU A 258 -44.99 21.72 13.82
C LEU A 258 -44.38 21.65 12.42
N VAL A 259 -45.16 21.89 11.36
CA VAL A 259 -44.65 21.96 9.98
C VAL A 259 -43.67 23.12 9.81
N GLU A 260 -43.99 24.29 10.35
CA GLU A 260 -43.11 25.47 10.32
C GLU A 260 -41.80 25.21 11.06
N ASP A 261 -41.87 24.58 12.24
CA ASP A 261 -40.67 24.20 13.01
C ASP A 261 -39.77 23.24 12.23
N VAL A 262 -40.34 22.23 11.57
CA VAL A 262 -39.60 21.28 10.73
C VAL A 262 -38.94 21.98 9.53
N ILE A 263 -39.64 22.92 8.89
CA ILE A 263 -39.05 23.70 7.78
C ILE A 263 -37.90 24.57 8.25
N GLN A 264 -38.01 25.22 9.41
CA GLN A 264 -36.96 26.03 9.98
C GLN A 264 -35.70 25.18 10.29
N ILE A 265 -35.88 24.01 10.91
CA ILE A 265 -34.73 23.08 11.17
C ILE A 265 -34.10 22.66 9.86
N SER A 266 -34.86 22.27 8.84
CA SER A 266 -34.31 21.88 7.53
C SER A 266 -33.52 23.01 6.84
N GLN A 267 -33.99 24.27 6.98
CA GLN A 267 -33.26 25.41 6.42
C GLN A 267 -31.95 25.72 7.15
N LEU A 268 -31.90 25.45 8.46
CA LEU A 268 -30.67 25.58 9.24
C LEU A 268 -29.64 24.55 8.83
N ASP A 269 -30.04 23.29 8.59
CA ASP A 269 -29.16 22.20 8.15
C ASP A 269 -28.56 22.46 6.76
N GLU A 270 -29.24 23.17 5.87
CA GLU A 270 -28.76 23.47 4.51
C GLU A 270 -27.84 24.72 4.44
N GLU A 271 -27.51 25.37 5.57
CA GLU A 271 -26.70 26.61 5.63
C GLU A 271 -27.23 27.73 4.70
N LYS A 272 -28.51 27.63 4.25
CA LYS A 272 -29.09 28.54 3.27
C LYS A 272 -29.73 29.79 3.89
N MET A 273 -29.78 29.89 5.21
CA MET A 273 -30.25 31.14 5.85
C MET A 273 -29.12 32.18 5.84
N PRO A 274 -29.35 33.34 5.22
CA PRO A 274 -28.44 34.45 5.38
C PRO A 274 -28.53 34.92 6.85
N TYR A 275 -27.55 34.59 7.65
CA TYR A 275 -27.44 35.12 9.01
C TYR A 275 -27.21 36.62 8.93
N VAL A 276 -28.20 37.39 9.37
CA VAL A 276 -28.05 38.83 9.57
C VAL A 276 -27.59 39.01 11.02
N TRP A 277 -26.34 39.41 11.19
CA TRP A 277 -25.82 39.73 12.53
C TRP A 277 -26.39 41.05 13.00
N GLU A 278 -27.26 41.02 14.01
CA GLU A 278 -27.83 42.18 14.65
C GLU A 278 -27.43 42.23 16.14
N PRO A 279 -27.17 43.41 16.70
CA PRO A 279 -26.94 43.52 18.14
C PRO A 279 -28.28 43.24 18.88
N VAL A 280 -28.28 42.18 19.68
CA VAL A 280 -29.42 41.69 20.42
C VAL A 280 -29.25 41.91 21.90
N ASP A 281 -30.28 42.46 22.59
CA ASP A 281 -30.32 42.51 24.04
C ASP A 281 -30.58 41.11 24.61
N VAL A 282 -29.52 40.49 25.13
CA VAL A 282 -29.52 39.13 25.72
C VAL A 282 -30.56 39.03 26.86
N TYR A 283 -30.72 40.11 27.67
CA TYR A 283 -31.69 40.11 28.75
C TYR A 283 -33.12 39.98 28.25
N GLN A 284 -33.43 40.71 27.19
CA GLN A 284 -34.79 40.68 26.57
C GLN A 284 -35.06 39.26 25.95
N VAL A 285 -34.06 38.66 25.31
CA VAL A 285 -34.19 37.31 24.75
C VAL A 285 -34.43 36.28 25.86
N CYS A 286 -33.65 36.32 26.92
CA CYS A 286 -33.85 35.42 28.08
C CYS A 286 -35.18 35.60 28.73
N LYS A 287 -35.66 36.87 28.89
CA LYS A 287 -36.96 37.17 29.46
C LYS A 287 -38.13 36.60 28.58
N ASN A 288 -38.06 36.81 27.26
CA ASN A 288 -39.03 36.26 26.32
C ASN A 288 -39.04 34.73 26.32
N ALA A 289 -37.87 34.11 26.37
CA ALA A 289 -37.76 32.64 26.46
C ALA A 289 -38.38 32.10 27.76
N PHE A 290 -38.20 32.81 28.88
CA PHE A 290 -38.75 32.41 30.16
C PHE A 290 -40.29 32.58 30.20
N GLU A 291 -40.84 33.63 29.54
CA GLU A 291 -42.28 33.87 29.45
C GLU A 291 -43.00 32.89 28.48
N SER A 292 -42.23 32.23 27.59
CA SER A 292 -42.76 31.24 26.63
C SER A 292 -42.76 29.79 27.16
N LEU A 293 -42.13 29.51 28.29
CA LEU A 293 -42.12 28.24 29.01
C LEU A 293 -43.32 28.16 30.00
#